data_f3730bc3d9f38cbb0218c516394f7db8
#
_entry.id   f3730bc3d9f38cbb0218c516394f7db8
#
_cell.length_a   1.000
_cell.length_b   1.000
_cell.length_c   1.000
_cell.angle_alpha   90.00
_cell.angle_beta   90.00
_cell.angle_gamma   90.00
#
_symmetry.space_group_name_H-M   'P 1'
#
loop_
_entity.id
_entity.type
_entity.pdbx_description
1 polymer ?
#
loop_
_entity_poly.entity_id
_entity_poly.type
_entity_poly.pdbx_seq_one_letter_code
_entity_poly.pdbx_strand_id
1 'polypeptide(L)'
;KELVEKIADEKKQVESQKATIETVKANIVSQQNEQYTLQTQYEDLLAKQQKDLASAESEQSKISDTQSSLDSFLSSVVVTQQSSSGSSSGSTTIRPSTNVPTTNKYGSTVVAAAYSKLGCPYVWGASGPNSFDCSGLVMWCYAQAGVSLDHYSGSQGQSGAIIPLSQAQPGDILWKSGHVGIYIGNGQYIHAPQTGDVVKIASNVSRFTCAVRPY
;
A
#
# COMPACT_ATOMS: atom_id res chain seq x y z
N LYS A 1 59.47 -38.43 6.32
CA LYS A 1 58.27 -39.02 6.92
C LYS A 1 57.25 -37.93 7.23
N GLU A 2 57.62 -36.94 8.00
CA GLU A 2 56.78 -35.81 8.40
C GLU A 2 56.16 -35.00 7.24
N LEU A 3 56.92 -34.77 6.16
CA LEU A 3 56.43 -34.06 4.97
C LEU A 3 55.36 -34.87 4.22
N VAL A 4 55.46 -36.20 4.18
CA VAL A 4 54.48 -37.08 3.51
C VAL A 4 53.17 -37.12 4.29
N GLU A 5 53.23 -37.13 5.62
CA GLU A 5 52.05 -37.04 6.51
C GLU A 5 51.32 -35.71 6.33
N LYS A 6 52.07 -34.60 6.30
CA LYS A 6 51.52 -33.26 6.10
C LYS A 6 50.79 -33.13 4.72
N ILE A 7 51.38 -33.68 3.66
CA ILE A 7 50.73 -33.70 2.31
C ILE A 7 49.47 -34.54 2.35
N ALA A 8 49.41 -35.65 3.06
CA ALA A 8 48.24 -36.50 3.18
C ALA A 8 47.11 -35.77 3.94
N ASP A 9 47.43 -35.03 5.02
CA ASP A 9 46.43 -34.24 5.75
C ASP A 9 45.89 -33.08 4.91
N GLU A 10 46.74 -32.34 4.21
CA GLU A 10 46.33 -31.26 3.30
C GLU A 10 45.43 -31.80 2.20
N LYS A 11 45.77 -32.94 1.59
CA LYS A 11 44.92 -33.61 0.58
C LYS A 11 43.54 -33.96 1.12
N LYS A 12 43.47 -34.50 2.34
CA LYS A 12 42.17 -34.82 2.99
C LYS A 12 41.33 -33.56 3.28
N GLN A 13 42.01 -32.47 3.69
CA GLN A 13 41.35 -31.20 3.90
C GLN A 13 40.77 -30.59 2.62
N VAL A 14 41.52 -30.66 1.51
CA VAL A 14 41.05 -30.22 0.18
C VAL A 14 39.85 -31.04 -0.30
N GLU A 15 39.88 -32.37 -0.11
CA GLU A 15 38.73 -33.22 -0.46
C GLU A 15 37.47 -32.87 0.39
N SER A 16 37.62 -32.61 1.67
CA SER A 16 36.53 -32.16 2.54
C SER A 16 35.96 -30.82 2.09
N GLN A 17 36.83 -29.85 1.79
CA GLN A 17 36.39 -28.54 1.27
C GLN A 17 35.66 -28.68 -0.08
N LYS A 18 36.13 -29.56 -0.98
CA LYS A 18 35.48 -29.83 -2.26
C LYS A 18 34.06 -30.37 -2.04
N ALA A 19 33.87 -31.33 -1.12
CA ALA A 19 32.55 -31.87 -0.78
C ALA A 19 31.63 -30.79 -0.23
N THR A 20 32.14 -29.89 0.62
CA THR A 20 31.37 -28.75 1.16
C THR A 20 30.94 -27.79 0.04
N ILE A 21 31.82 -27.49 -0.90
CA ILE A 21 31.52 -26.61 -2.05
C ILE A 21 30.41 -27.23 -2.93
N GLU A 22 30.46 -28.55 -3.20
CA GLU A 22 29.40 -29.20 -3.96
C GLU A 22 28.04 -29.16 -3.25
N THR A 23 28.04 -29.32 -1.92
CA THR A 23 26.80 -29.19 -1.12
C THR A 23 26.24 -27.76 -1.17
N VAL A 24 27.09 -26.76 -1.04
CA VAL A 24 26.68 -25.34 -1.14
C VAL A 24 26.16 -25.02 -2.54
N LYS A 25 26.80 -25.51 -3.60
CA LYS A 25 26.30 -25.37 -4.98
C LYS A 25 24.91 -25.97 -5.15
N ALA A 26 24.69 -27.18 -4.66
CA ALA A 26 23.38 -27.85 -4.74
C ALA A 26 22.29 -27.03 -4.02
N ASN A 27 22.60 -26.48 -2.83
CA ASN A 27 21.69 -25.62 -2.09
C ASN A 27 21.38 -24.32 -2.84
N ILE A 28 22.37 -23.67 -3.46
CA ILE A 28 22.18 -22.47 -4.27
C ILE A 28 21.25 -22.76 -5.46
N VAL A 29 21.46 -23.86 -6.17
CA VAL A 29 20.59 -24.25 -7.29
C VAL A 29 19.15 -24.52 -6.82
N SER A 30 18.99 -25.19 -5.67
CA SER A 30 17.65 -25.40 -5.09
C SER A 30 16.96 -24.08 -4.75
N GLN A 31 17.67 -23.15 -4.10
CA GLN A 31 17.12 -21.82 -3.77
C GLN A 31 16.80 -21.00 -5.03
N GLN A 32 17.61 -21.09 -6.08
CA GLN A 32 17.31 -20.42 -7.35
C GLN A 32 16.05 -20.98 -8.01
N ASN A 33 15.85 -22.29 -7.97
CA ASN A 33 14.65 -22.92 -8.50
C ASN A 33 13.40 -22.53 -7.71
N GLU A 34 13.50 -22.45 -6.38
CA GLU A 34 12.40 -21.96 -5.53
C GLU A 34 12.05 -20.50 -5.83
N GLN A 35 13.06 -19.65 -6.00
CA GLN A 35 12.83 -18.25 -6.39
C GLN A 35 12.16 -18.13 -7.75
N TYR A 36 12.57 -18.94 -8.74
CA TYR A 36 11.95 -18.95 -10.05
C TYR A 36 10.48 -19.40 -10.00
N THR A 37 10.19 -20.41 -9.19
CA THR A 37 8.83 -20.90 -8.99
C THR A 37 7.94 -19.84 -8.33
N LEU A 38 8.45 -19.16 -7.30
CA LEU A 38 7.75 -18.06 -6.62
C LEU A 38 7.51 -16.88 -7.56
N GLN A 39 8.49 -16.55 -8.40
CA GLN A 39 8.35 -15.47 -9.38
C GLN A 39 7.24 -15.78 -10.39
N THR A 40 7.20 -17.01 -10.92
CA THR A 40 6.14 -17.45 -11.85
C THR A 40 4.75 -17.38 -11.18
N GLN A 41 4.64 -17.85 -9.95
CA GLN A 41 3.37 -17.76 -9.20
C GLN A 41 2.93 -16.31 -8.95
N TYR A 42 3.89 -15.42 -8.69
CA TYR A 42 3.62 -14.00 -8.52
C TYR A 42 3.13 -13.34 -9.81
N GLU A 43 3.74 -13.68 -10.95
CA GLU A 43 3.34 -13.17 -12.27
C GLU A 43 1.92 -13.66 -12.64
N ASP A 44 1.59 -14.92 -12.38
CA ASP A 44 0.26 -15.47 -12.59
C ASP A 44 -0.80 -14.79 -11.71
N LEU A 45 -0.46 -14.51 -10.44
CA LEU A 45 -1.34 -13.80 -9.52
C LEU A 45 -1.57 -12.36 -9.96
N LEU A 46 -0.50 -11.70 -10.45
CA LEU A 46 -0.58 -10.33 -10.96
C LEU A 46 -1.49 -10.26 -12.20
N ALA A 47 -1.35 -11.22 -13.13
CA ALA A 47 -2.19 -11.31 -14.32
C ALA A 47 -3.66 -11.53 -13.95
N LYS A 48 -3.93 -12.38 -12.95
CA LYS A 48 -5.27 -12.58 -12.41
C LYS A 48 -5.85 -11.31 -11.80
N GLN A 49 -5.09 -10.61 -10.97
CA GLN A 49 -5.53 -9.34 -10.38
C GLN A 49 -5.83 -8.27 -11.44
N GLN A 50 -5.02 -8.18 -12.49
CA GLN A 50 -5.28 -7.24 -13.60
C GLN A 50 -6.60 -7.56 -14.34
N LYS A 51 -6.90 -8.84 -14.53
CA LYS A 51 -8.15 -9.29 -15.14
C LYS A 51 -9.35 -8.97 -14.25
N ASP A 52 -9.24 -9.20 -12.95
CA ASP A 52 -10.30 -8.92 -11.98
C ASP A 52 -10.55 -7.41 -11.88
N LEU A 53 -9.48 -6.59 -11.93
CA LEU A 53 -9.58 -5.13 -11.97
C LEU A 53 -10.30 -4.64 -13.21
N ALA A 54 -9.94 -5.14 -14.41
CA ALA A 54 -10.60 -4.76 -15.67
C ALA A 54 -12.08 -5.16 -15.68
N SER A 55 -12.43 -6.30 -15.05
CA SER A 55 -13.82 -6.71 -14.88
C SER A 55 -14.58 -5.74 -13.96
N ALA A 56 -14.00 -5.37 -12.83
CA ALA A 56 -14.59 -4.42 -11.88
C ALA A 56 -14.78 -3.02 -12.50
N GLU A 57 -13.81 -2.54 -13.27
CA GLU A 57 -13.92 -1.27 -14.01
C GLU A 57 -15.06 -1.30 -15.03
N SER A 58 -15.25 -2.43 -15.73
CA SER A 58 -16.37 -2.62 -16.66
C SER A 58 -17.73 -2.59 -15.95
N GLU A 59 -17.83 -3.22 -14.78
CA GLU A 59 -19.04 -3.19 -13.95
C GLU A 59 -19.33 -1.79 -13.40
N GLN A 60 -18.30 -1.06 -12.98
CA GLN A 60 -18.43 0.31 -12.51
C GLN A 60 -18.92 1.26 -13.62
N SER A 61 -18.46 1.08 -14.86
CA SER A 61 -18.97 1.82 -16.01
C SER A 61 -20.46 1.57 -16.22
N LYS A 62 -20.92 0.32 -16.15
CA LYS A 62 -22.35 -0.02 -16.28
C LYS A 62 -23.21 0.60 -15.17
N ILE A 63 -22.69 0.65 -13.95
CA ILE A 63 -23.36 1.30 -12.81
C ILE A 63 -23.49 2.79 -13.08
N SER A 64 -22.43 3.45 -13.55
CA SER A 64 -22.43 4.88 -13.89
C SER A 64 -23.44 5.20 -14.99
N ASP A 65 -23.53 4.37 -16.03
CA ASP A 65 -24.50 4.53 -17.11
C ASP A 65 -25.94 4.38 -16.63
N THR A 66 -26.18 3.40 -15.73
CA THR A 66 -27.49 3.18 -15.11
C THR A 66 -27.87 4.36 -14.22
N GLN A 67 -26.91 4.91 -13.46
CA GLN A 67 -27.13 6.07 -12.60
C GLN A 67 -27.47 7.32 -13.40
N SER A 68 -26.76 7.56 -14.51
CA SER A 68 -27.04 8.66 -15.41
C SER A 68 -28.45 8.55 -16.07
N SER A 69 -28.84 7.33 -16.38
CA SER A 69 -30.20 7.06 -16.92
C SER A 69 -31.28 7.31 -15.87
N LEU A 70 -31.03 6.92 -14.62
CA LEU A 70 -31.93 7.14 -13.49
C LEU A 70 -32.09 8.65 -13.18
N ASP A 71 -30.97 9.39 -13.17
CA ASP A 71 -30.98 10.84 -12.96
C ASP A 71 -31.76 11.57 -14.06
N SER A 72 -31.61 11.13 -15.31
CA SER A 72 -32.38 11.65 -16.44
C SER A 72 -33.89 11.38 -16.27
N PHE A 73 -34.25 10.17 -15.83
CA PHE A 73 -35.64 9.80 -15.57
C PHE A 73 -36.23 10.61 -14.41
N LEU A 74 -35.50 10.75 -13.29
CA LEU A 74 -35.92 11.55 -12.15
C LEU A 74 -36.13 13.02 -12.54
N SER A 75 -35.24 13.58 -13.35
CA SER A 75 -35.39 14.95 -13.87
C SER A 75 -36.63 15.11 -14.71
N SER A 76 -36.99 14.12 -15.54
CA SER A 76 -38.21 14.16 -16.35
C SER A 76 -39.49 14.06 -15.52
N VAL A 77 -39.47 13.26 -14.45
CA VAL A 77 -40.61 13.11 -13.52
C VAL A 77 -40.83 14.39 -12.70
N VAL A 78 -39.78 15.03 -12.24
CA VAL A 78 -39.84 16.29 -11.46
C VAL A 78 -40.45 17.41 -12.33
N VAL A 79 -40.09 17.50 -13.60
CA VAL A 79 -40.66 18.51 -14.52
C VAL A 79 -42.13 18.28 -14.73
N THR A 80 -42.61 17.02 -14.77
CA THR A 80 -44.03 16.70 -14.99
C THR A 80 -44.93 17.00 -13.78
N GLN A 81 -44.36 16.97 -12.54
CA GLN A 81 -45.08 17.32 -11.30
C GLN A 81 -45.16 18.83 -11.03
N GLN A 82 -44.29 19.62 -11.64
CA GLN A 82 -44.26 21.08 -11.42
C GLN A 82 -45.33 21.84 -12.22
N SER A 83 -46.12 21.17 -13.06
CA SER A 83 -47.20 21.77 -13.85
C SER A 83 -48.57 21.83 -13.11
N SER A 84 -48.66 21.34 -11.87
CA SER A 84 -49.89 21.39 -11.08
C SER A 84 -49.63 21.65 -9.61
N SER A 85 -49.49 22.87 -9.27
CA SER A 85 -49.90 23.60 -8.02
C SER A 85 -48.83 24.59 -7.58
N GLY A 86 -49.25 25.79 -7.38
CA GLY A 86 -48.43 26.93 -7.02
C GLY A 86 -47.98 26.92 -5.58
N SER A 87 -46.88 27.65 -5.38
CA SER A 87 -46.45 28.35 -4.18
C SER A 87 -46.18 27.52 -2.91
N SER A 88 -44.89 27.18 -2.65
CA SER A 88 -44.29 27.57 -1.36
C SER A 88 -42.76 27.22 -1.38
N SER A 89 -42.01 28.18 -0.98
CA SER A 89 -40.56 28.25 -0.79
C SER A 89 -39.98 27.10 0.06
N GLY A 90 -38.93 26.44 -0.42
CA GLY A 90 -38.18 25.47 0.35
C GLY A 90 -37.15 24.73 -0.52
N SER A 91 -36.11 25.43 -0.94
CA SER A 91 -34.98 24.79 -1.65
C SER A 91 -34.22 23.90 -0.68
N THR A 92 -34.58 22.61 -0.63
CA THR A 92 -33.74 21.58 -0.01
C THR A 92 -32.93 20.90 -1.11
N THR A 93 -31.79 21.48 -1.40
CA THR A 93 -30.76 20.81 -2.20
C THR A 93 -30.25 19.63 -1.39
N ILE A 94 -30.72 18.41 -1.69
CA ILE A 94 -30.10 17.20 -1.17
C ILE A 94 -28.77 17.03 -1.95
N ARG A 95 -27.73 17.68 -1.43
CA ARG A 95 -26.35 17.28 -1.74
C ARG A 95 -26.14 15.89 -1.16
N PRO A 96 -25.58 14.92 -1.87
CA PRO A 96 -25.03 13.75 -1.22
C PRO A 96 -23.96 14.27 -0.24
N SER A 97 -24.23 14.13 1.05
CA SER A 97 -23.27 14.46 2.09
C SER A 97 -22.14 13.42 2.02
N THR A 98 -21.19 13.68 1.16
CA THR A 98 -19.89 13.04 1.31
C THR A 98 -19.27 13.69 2.57
N ASN A 99 -19.47 13.04 3.69
CA ASN A 99 -18.86 13.43 4.96
C ASN A 99 -17.37 13.05 4.90
N VAL A 100 -16.66 13.63 3.91
CA VAL A 100 -15.20 13.55 3.85
C VAL A 100 -14.70 14.48 4.94
N PRO A 101 -13.98 13.98 5.95
CA PRO A 101 -13.42 14.85 6.98
C PRO A 101 -12.56 15.92 6.30
N THR A 102 -12.88 17.20 6.53
CA THR A 102 -12.18 18.32 5.90
C THR A 102 -10.75 18.48 6.40
N THR A 103 -10.43 17.88 7.54
CA THR A 103 -9.09 17.89 8.15
C THR A 103 -8.71 16.51 8.66
N ASN A 104 -7.42 16.16 8.56
CA ASN A 104 -6.90 14.97 9.22
C ASN A 104 -6.62 15.29 10.69
N LYS A 105 -7.53 14.90 11.58
CA LYS A 105 -7.41 15.14 13.03
C LYS A 105 -6.22 14.43 13.68
N TYR A 106 -5.69 13.40 13.05
CA TYR A 106 -4.53 12.65 13.52
C TYR A 106 -3.21 13.12 12.91
N GLY A 107 -3.27 14.03 11.94
CA GLY A 107 -2.17 14.38 11.04
C GLY A 107 -0.88 14.77 11.76
N SER A 108 -0.96 15.66 12.75
CA SER A 108 0.23 16.12 13.48
C SER A 108 0.93 15.00 14.25
N THR A 109 0.16 14.15 14.94
CA THR A 109 0.71 13.01 15.72
C THR A 109 1.32 11.95 14.81
N VAL A 110 0.61 11.58 13.73
CA VAL A 110 1.08 10.59 12.75
C VAL A 110 2.36 11.05 12.06
N VAL A 111 2.42 12.32 11.64
CA VAL A 111 3.61 12.91 11.01
C VAL A 111 4.79 12.95 11.98
N ALA A 112 4.58 13.40 13.22
CA ALA A 112 5.64 13.41 14.23
C ALA A 112 6.17 11.99 14.51
N ALA A 113 5.27 11.01 14.61
CA ALA A 113 5.63 9.61 14.78
C ALA A 113 6.47 9.10 13.59
N ALA A 114 6.07 9.41 12.35
CA ALA A 114 6.81 9.01 11.16
C ALA A 114 8.23 9.62 11.10
N TYR A 115 8.36 10.91 11.43
CA TYR A 115 9.67 11.56 11.53
C TYR A 115 10.59 10.90 12.57
N SER A 116 10.05 10.44 13.69
CA SER A 116 10.84 9.77 14.74
C SER A 116 11.43 8.43 14.30
N LYS A 117 10.96 7.88 13.18
CA LYS A 117 11.39 6.57 12.64
C LYS A 117 12.27 6.67 11.40
N LEU A 118 12.66 7.87 10.99
CA LEU A 118 13.64 8.03 9.91
C LEU A 118 14.93 7.28 10.23
N GLY A 119 15.45 6.56 9.22
CA GLY A 119 16.67 5.76 9.35
C GLY A 119 16.45 4.34 9.90
N CYS A 120 15.27 3.99 10.40
CA CYS A 120 14.98 2.62 10.81
C CYS A 120 15.03 1.68 9.59
N PRO A 121 15.67 0.49 9.71
CA PRO A 121 15.81 -0.42 8.59
C PRO A 121 14.46 -0.98 8.13
N TYR A 122 14.34 -1.20 6.82
CA TYR A 122 13.25 -1.97 6.27
C TYR A 122 13.43 -3.47 6.58
N VAL A 123 12.42 -4.08 7.15
CA VAL A 123 12.32 -5.54 7.32
C VAL A 123 10.91 -5.95 6.94
N TRP A 124 10.77 -6.88 6.01
CA TRP A 124 9.48 -7.40 5.59
C TRP A 124 8.69 -7.99 6.77
N GLY A 125 7.42 -7.62 6.92
CA GLY A 125 6.56 -8.06 8.01
C GLY A 125 6.85 -7.40 9.37
N ALA A 126 7.78 -6.44 9.45
CA ALA A 126 8.07 -5.74 10.69
C ALA A 126 7.16 -4.52 10.90
N SER A 127 6.69 -4.34 12.13
CA SER A 127 5.77 -3.28 12.57
C SER A 127 6.33 -2.39 13.69
N GLY A 128 7.65 -2.36 13.85
CA GLY A 128 8.33 -1.50 14.82
C GLY A 128 8.69 -2.21 16.13
N PRO A 129 9.26 -1.49 17.09
CA PRO A 129 9.59 -0.05 17.03
C PRO A 129 10.90 0.29 16.29
N ASN A 130 11.76 -0.70 15.96
CA ASN A 130 13.14 -0.51 15.48
C ASN A 130 13.34 -0.87 14.00
N SER A 131 12.37 -1.55 13.38
CA SER A 131 12.34 -1.89 11.96
C SER A 131 10.91 -1.93 11.46
N PHE A 132 10.71 -1.69 10.17
CA PHE A 132 9.37 -1.56 9.58
C PHE A 132 9.34 -2.08 8.15
N ASP A 133 8.18 -2.63 7.74
CA ASP A 133 7.78 -2.59 6.35
C ASP A 133 6.85 -1.38 6.09
N CYS A 134 6.37 -1.20 4.86
CA CYS A 134 5.59 -0.02 4.49
C CYS A 134 4.29 0.11 5.30
N SER A 135 3.53 -0.97 5.43
CA SER A 135 2.26 -1.02 6.17
C SER A 135 2.46 -1.05 7.69
N GLY A 136 3.53 -1.68 8.16
CA GLY A 136 3.90 -1.69 9.57
C GLY A 136 4.27 -0.30 10.08
N LEU A 137 4.98 0.50 9.27
CA LEU A 137 5.27 1.90 9.60
C LEU A 137 3.98 2.71 9.74
N VAL A 138 3.06 2.61 8.77
CA VAL A 138 1.77 3.32 8.80
C VAL A 138 0.96 2.88 10.02
N MET A 139 0.80 1.57 10.24
CA MET A 139 0.11 1.02 11.40
C MET A 139 0.69 1.56 12.72
N TRP A 140 2.01 1.52 12.87
CA TRP A 140 2.69 1.99 14.07
C TRP A 140 2.47 3.49 14.33
N CYS A 141 2.58 4.32 13.28
CA CYS A 141 2.38 5.76 13.40
C CYS A 141 0.94 6.12 13.77
N TYR A 142 -0.05 5.45 13.20
CA TYR A 142 -1.45 5.66 13.55
C TYR A 142 -1.79 5.15 14.95
N ALA A 143 -1.16 4.08 15.42
CA ALA A 143 -1.30 3.61 16.80
C ALA A 143 -0.85 4.66 17.82
N GLN A 144 0.16 5.51 17.52
CA GLN A 144 0.56 6.63 18.36
C GLN A 144 -0.55 7.71 18.47
N ALA A 145 -1.44 7.77 17.51
CA ALA A 145 -2.60 8.67 17.50
C ALA A 145 -3.88 7.97 18.02
N GLY A 146 -3.77 6.76 18.56
CA GLY A 146 -4.89 5.97 19.09
C GLY A 146 -5.78 5.33 18.02
N VAL A 147 -5.30 5.21 16.78
CA VAL A 147 -6.03 4.58 15.68
C VAL A 147 -5.41 3.21 15.38
N SER A 148 -6.22 2.17 15.42
CA SER A 148 -5.80 0.81 15.05
C SER A 148 -6.01 0.58 13.56
N LEU A 149 -4.95 0.19 12.86
CA LEU A 149 -4.98 -0.20 11.45
C LEU A 149 -4.43 -1.61 11.28
N ASP A 150 -4.89 -2.33 10.26
CA ASP A 150 -4.32 -3.63 9.91
C ASP A 150 -2.89 -3.48 9.40
N HIS A 151 -2.05 -4.49 9.66
CA HIS A 151 -0.72 -4.59 9.08
C HIS A 151 -0.80 -5.15 7.65
N TYR A 152 -1.54 -4.46 6.79
CA TYR A 152 -1.69 -4.81 5.38
C TYR A 152 -2.02 -3.57 4.55
N SER A 153 -1.20 -3.27 3.54
CA SER A 153 -1.37 -2.08 2.70
C SER A 153 -2.71 -2.03 1.96
N GLY A 154 -3.27 -3.19 1.59
CA GLY A 154 -4.57 -3.28 0.95
C GLY A 154 -5.72 -2.82 1.87
N SER A 155 -5.76 -3.29 3.12
CA SER A 155 -6.75 -2.86 4.13
C SER A 155 -6.58 -1.38 4.47
N GLN A 156 -5.33 -0.90 4.56
CA GLN A 156 -5.03 0.51 4.81
C GLN A 156 -5.53 1.43 3.69
N GLY A 157 -5.56 0.93 2.45
CA GLY A 157 -6.17 1.61 1.31
C GLY A 157 -7.70 1.80 1.43
N GLN A 158 -8.33 1.11 2.36
CA GLN A 158 -9.79 1.12 2.59
C GLN A 158 -10.16 1.56 4.01
N SER A 159 -9.19 2.05 4.79
CA SER A 159 -9.37 2.37 6.22
C SER A 159 -10.11 3.70 6.49
N GLY A 160 -10.53 4.41 5.47
CA GLY A 160 -11.16 5.71 5.62
C GLY A 160 -11.65 6.33 4.31
N ALA A 161 -11.82 7.63 4.31
CA ALA A 161 -12.24 8.37 3.12
C ALA A 161 -11.13 8.38 2.07
N ILE A 162 -11.47 8.07 0.82
CA ILE A 162 -10.57 8.20 -0.33
C ILE A 162 -10.48 9.68 -0.72
N ILE A 163 -9.26 10.20 -0.75
CA ILE A 163 -8.96 11.61 -1.01
C ILE A 163 -8.13 11.70 -2.30
N PRO A 164 -8.49 12.57 -3.25
CA PRO A 164 -7.63 12.87 -4.39
C PRO A 164 -6.25 13.36 -3.91
N LEU A 165 -5.17 12.98 -4.59
CA LEU A 165 -3.80 13.37 -4.21
C LEU A 165 -3.62 14.89 -4.10
N SER A 166 -4.35 15.67 -4.92
CA SER A 166 -4.35 17.14 -4.89
C SER A 166 -4.96 17.73 -3.60
N GLN A 167 -5.72 16.93 -2.85
CA GLN A 167 -6.37 17.33 -1.60
C GLN A 167 -5.77 16.61 -0.38
N ALA A 168 -4.68 15.87 -0.59
CA ALA A 168 -3.99 15.18 0.50
C ALA A 168 -3.48 16.18 1.55
N GLN A 169 -3.63 15.82 2.82
CA GLN A 169 -3.19 16.59 3.97
C GLN A 169 -2.15 15.82 4.77
N PRO A 170 -1.24 16.52 5.47
CA PRO A 170 -0.27 15.84 6.33
C PRO A 170 -0.93 14.82 7.26
N GLY A 171 -0.36 13.63 7.30
CA GLY A 171 -0.88 12.47 8.03
C GLY A 171 -1.79 11.57 7.21
N ASP A 172 -2.26 11.94 6.02
CA ASP A 172 -3.00 11.03 5.15
C ASP A 172 -2.10 9.88 4.69
N ILE A 173 -2.69 8.71 4.54
CA ILE A 173 -2.02 7.53 3.96
C ILE A 173 -1.99 7.70 2.45
N LEU A 174 -0.82 7.79 1.85
CA LEU A 174 -0.68 7.65 0.40
C LEU A 174 -0.72 6.18 0.04
N TRP A 175 -1.61 5.80 -0.86
CA TRP A 175 -1.86 4.41 -1.22
C TRP A 175 -1.68 4.15 -2.71
N LYS A 176 -1.06 3.02 -3.01
CA LYS A 176 -1.12 2.30 -4.29
C LYS A 176 -1.10 0.80 -4.04
N SER A 177 -1.41 0.00 -5.04
CA SER A 177 -1.31 -1.45 -4.93
C SER A 177 0.08 -1.87 -4.43
N GLY A 178 0.10 -2.65 -3.34
CA GLY A 178 1.30 -3.19 -2.71
C GLY A 178 2.18 -2.21 -1.95
N HIS A 179 1.79 -0.92 -1.82
CA HIS A 179 2.63 0.03 -1.08
C HIS A 179 1.85 1.20 -0.49
N VAL A 180 2.33 1.65 0.68
CA VAL A 180 1.78 2.81 1.39
C VAL A 180 2.90 3.72 1.92
N GLY A 181 2.55 4.97 2.19
CA GLY A 181 3.39 5.95 2.87
C GLY A 181 2.55 6.99 3.60
N ILE A 182 3.17 7.82 4.40
CA ILE A 182 2.51 8.89 5.17
C ILE A 182 2.83 10.22 4.50
N TYR A 183 1.80 10.93 4.04
CA TYR A 183 1.96 12.26 3.47
C TYR A 183 2.36 13.26 4.55
N ILE A 184 3.38 14.08 4.29
CA ILE A 184 3.90 15.07 5.25
C ILE A 184 3.75 16.52 4.77
N GLY A 185 3.09 16.73 3.62
CA GLY A 185 2.95 18.04 3.00
C GLY A 185 3.97 18.32 1.91
N ASN A 186 3.76 19.40 1.15
CA ASN A 186 4.68 19.89 0.12
C ASN A 186 5.11 18.83 -0.94
N GLY A 187 4.21 17.89 -1.26
CA GLY A 187 4.52 16.82 -2.20
C GLY A 187 5.51 15.77 -1.67
N GLN A 188 5.73 15.73 -0.35
CA GLN A 188 6.64 14.80 0.31
C GLN A 188 5.88 13.79 1.17
N TYR A 189 6.50 12.63 1.38
CA TYR A 189 5.97 11.57 2.22
C TYR A 189 7.10 10.76 2.88
N ILE A 190 6.78 10.10 3.99
CA ILE A 190 7.67 9.16 4.67
C ILE A 190 7.17 7.75 4.41
N HIS A 191 8.09 6.85 4.07
CA HIS A 191 7.79 5.44 3.85
C HIS A 191 8.97 4.53 4.19
N ALA A 192 8.69 3.23 4.39
CA ALA A 192 9.68 2.16 4.38
C ALA A 192 9.63 1.48 3.00
N PRO A 193 10.62 1.67 2.12
CA PRO A 193 10.48 1.34 0.69
C PRO A 193 10.59 -0.15 0.38
N GLN A 194 11.69 -0.80 0.76
CA GLN A 194 12.01 -2.20 0.41
C GLN A 194 13.20 -2.73 1.21
N THR A 195 13.41 -4.04 1.13
CA THR A 195 14.59 -4.71 1.74
C THR A 195 15.90 -4.07 1.30
N GLY A 196 16.79 -3.85 2.26
CA GLY A 196 18.09 -3.18 2.05
C GLY A 196 18.03 -1.66 2.11
N ASP A 197 16.86 -1.08 2.34
CA ASP A 197 16.65 0.36 2.49
C ASP A 197 16.20 0.70 3.93
N VAL A 198 15.99 1.99 4.19
CA VAL A 198 15.56 2.51 5.49
C VAL A 198 14.29 3.36 5.35
N VAL A 199 13.61 3.62 6.44
CA VAL A 199 12.55 4.63 6.51
C VAL A 199 13.13 5.99 6.10
N LYS A 200 12.54 6.61 5.10
CA LYS A 200 13.04 7.86 4.51
C LYS A 200 11.95 8.77 3.98
N ILE A 201 12.30 10.03 3.77
CA ILE A 201 11.48 11.00 3.06
C ILE A 201 11.67 10.80 1.55
N ALA A 202 10.58 10.86 0.82
CA ALA A 202 10.58 10.89 -0.64
C ALA A 202 9.60 11.94 -1.17
N SER A 203 9.82 12.34 -2.44
CA SER A 203 9.04 13.39 -3.09
C SER A 203 8.31 12.89 -4.29
N ASN A 204 7.61 12.60 -4.89
CA ASN A 204 6.94 12.03 -6.05
C ASN A 204 5.65 11.31 -5.63
N VAL A 205 4.73 12.09 -5.09
CA VAL A 205 3.41 11.61 -4.66
C VAL A 205 2.56 11.08 -5.84
N SER A 206 2.84 11.51 -7.07
CA SER A 206 2.10 11.07 -8.25
C SER A 206 2.25 9.57 -8.58
N ARG A 207 3.19 8.89 -7.94
CA ARG A 207 3.32 7.42 -8.02
C ARG A 207 2.29 6.64 -7.18
N PHE A 208 1.50 7.34 -6.36
CA PHE A 208 0.38 6.76 -5.63
C PHE A 208 -0.94 6.97 -6.38
N THR A 209 -1.91 6.13 -6.11
CA THR A 209 -3.24 6.18 -6.75
C THR A 209 -4.14 7.20 -6.07
N CYS A 210 -4.12 7.26 -4.75
CA CYS A 210 -4.94 8.17 -3.96
C CYS A 210 -4.29 8.39 -2.59
N ALA A 211 -4.87 9.32 -1.82
CA ALA A 211 -4.68 9.40 -0.39
C ALA A 211 -5.89 8.78 0.34
N VAL A 212 -5.68 8.27 1.54
CA VAL A 212 -6.73 7.72 2.40
C VAL A 212 -6.66 8.43 3.74
N ARG A 213 -7.80 8.91 4.21
CA ARG A 213 -7.95 9.60 5.51
C ARG A 213 -8.75 8.71 6.45
N PRO A 214 -8.12 7.99 7.38
CA PRO A 214 -8.81 7.18 8.37
C PRO A 214 -9.80 7.99 9.21
N TYR A 215 -10.91 7.34 9.62
CA TYR A 215 -12.00 7.97 10.39
C TYR A 215 -11.65 8.15 11.86
#